data_d30e18cf6c6c7f7b6a543506aca91d5b
#
_entry.id   d30e18cf6c6c7f7b6a543506aca91d5b
#
_cell.length_a   1.000
_cell.length_b   1.000
_cell.length_c   1.000
_cell.angle_alpha   90.00
_cell.angle_beta   90.00
_cell.angle_gamma   90.00
#
_symmetry.space_group_name_H-M   'P 1'
#
loop_
_entity.id
_entity.type
_entity.pdbx_description
1 polymer ?
#
loop_
_entity_poly.entity_id
_entity_poly.type
_entity_poly.pdbx_seq_one_letter_code
_entity_poly.pdbx_strand_id
1 'polypeptide(L)'
;MTTDKEPGNGPRGSLRLAPNCIELEEHKAKLPRQFVNFTFYHARPAWLTLTADDKQRCKEEFISAVDEFRKQLLIHSYSTIGLRTNVDFMIWRIGKELDPIQEMTARLNHTEMAKYLEPSQSFLSMTKRSMYIDKDNPEHVEDRLHIIPGKSDYLFVYPFVKTREWYSRTADQRQEMMDEHIRIGSKYRSVKLHTTYSFGLDDQEFVVAFETDNPADFLDLVQELRETKASSYTLRDTPMFTCRQRSLAECLEALG
;
A
#
# COMPACT_ATOMS: atom_id res chain seq x y z
N MET A 1 -39.71 -4.78 66.22
CA MET A 1 -38.24 -4.84 66.18
C MET A 1 -37.85 -5.86 65.11
N THR A 2 -37.63 -5.40 63.91
CA THR A 2 -37.24 -6.18 62.74
C THR A 2 -35.87 -5.69 62.33
N THR A 3 -34.91 -6.56 62.36
CA THR A 3 -33.53 -6.28 61.97
C THR A 3 -33.36 -6.70 60.52
N ASP A 4 -33.15 -5.71 59.64
CA ASP A 4 -32.73 -5.91 58.28
C ASP A 4 -31.29 -6.44 58.20
N LYS A 5 -31.11 -7.52 57.45
CA LYS A 5 -29.77 -8.03 57.06
C LYS A 5 -29.53 -7.62 55.63
N GLU A 6 -28.51 -6.79 55.41
CA GLU A 6 -27.95 -6.48 54.10
C GLU A 6 -27.30 -7.72 53.47
N PRO A 7 -27.38 -7.88 52.11
CA PRO A 7 -26.67 -8.97 51.44
C PRO A 7 -25.20 -8.59 51.18
N GLY A 8 -24.31 -9.46 51.63
CA GLY A 8 -22.86 -9.34 51.50
C GLY A 8 -22.38 -9.30 50.03
N ASN A 9 -21.52 -8.36 49.81
CA ASN A 9 -20.80 -8.14 48.54
C ASN A 9 -19.64 -9.18 48.46
N GLY A 10 -19.85 -10.25 47.70
CA GLY A 10 -18.81 -11.25 47.44
C GLY A 10 -17.75 -10.67 46.47
N PRO A 11 -16.45 -11.06 46.59
CA PRO A 11 -15.41 -10.51 45.77
C PRO A 11 -15.58 -10.97 44.31
N ARG A 12 -15.64 -10.01 43.38
CA ARG A 12 -15.58 -10.27 41.94
C ARG A 12 -14.24 -10.96 41.63
N GLY A 13 -14.31 -12.22 41.25
CA GLY A 13 -13.14 -12.98 40.81
C GLY A 13 -12.49 -12.29 39.63
N SER A 14 -11.29 -11.78 39.81
CA SER A 14 -10.44 -11.37 38.70
C SER A 14 -10.08 -12.62 37.90
N LEU A 15 -10.51 -12.69 36.66
CA LEU A 15 -10.01 -13.65 35.68
C LEU A 15 -8.49 -13.43 35.56
N ARG A 16 -7.71 -14.26 36.23
CA ARG A 16 -6.27 -14.34 36.01
C ARG A 16 -6.07 -15.03 34.65
N LEU A 17 -5.68 -14.26 33.65
CA LEU A 17 -5.14 -14.82 32.39
C LEU A 17 -3.94 -15.71 32.76
N ALA A 18 -3.85 -16.86 32.08
CA ALA A 18 -2.74 -17.78 32.29
C ALA A 18 -1.40 -17.09 31.98
N PRO A 19 -0.33 -17.32 32.76
CA PRO A 19 0.96 -16.63 32.57
C PRO A 19 1.53 -16.70 31.15
N ASN A 20 1.28 -17.78 30.42
CA ASN A 20 1.75 -17.99 29.06
C ASN A 20 1.10 -17.09 28.00
N CYS A 21 -0.07 -16.48 28.30
CA CYS A 21 -0.69 -15.54 27.36
C CYS A 21 -0.02 -14.16 27.42
N ILE A 22 0.46 -13.76 28.59
CA ILE A 22 1.12 -12.46 28.77
C ILE A 22 2.52 -12.48 28.14
N GLU A 23 3.28 -13.56 28.33
CA GLU A 23 4.61 -13.72 27.71
C GLU A 23 4.54 -13.84 26.17
N LEU A 24 3.49 -14.44 25.62
CA LEU A 24 3.27 -14.51 24.17
C LEU A 24 2.84 -13.17 23.55
N GLU A 25 2.21 -12.28 24.33
CA GLU A 25 1.90 -10.92 23.88
C GLU A 25 3.10 -9.97 23.96
N GLU A 26 3.95 -10.13 24.96
CA GLU A 26 5.19 -9.32 25.09
C GLU A 26 6.27 -9.72 24.07
N HIS A 27 6.35 -10.99 23.66
CA HIS A 27 7.28 -11.46 22.61
C HIS A 27 6.80 -11.22 21.17
N LYS A 28 5.59 -10.75 20.95
CA LYS A 28 5.24 -10.07 19.71
C LYS A 28 5.84 -8.67 19.75
N ALA A 29 7.16 -8.57 19.84
CA ALA A 29 7.86 -7.33 19.56
C ALA A 29 7.18 -6.74 18.32
N LYS A 30 6.56 -5.57 18.47
CA LYS A 30 5.89 -4.87 17.38
C LYS A 30 6.98 -4.55 16.37
N LEU A 31 7.19 -5.44 15.40
CA LEU A 31 8.09 -5.16 14.30
C LEU A 31 7.64 -3.82 13.71
N PRO A 32 8.55 -2.86 13.51
CA PRO A 32 8.19 -1.53 13.05
C PRO A 32 7.49 -1.68 11.71
N ARG A 33 6.25 -1.19 11.64
CA ARG A 33 5.48 -1.12 10.41
C ARG A 33 6.02 0.01 9.55
N GLN A 34 5.81 -0.11 8.24
CA GLN A 34 6.11 0.97 7.30
C GLN A 34 4.82 1.65 6.88
N PHE A 35 4.80 2.98 6.85
CA PHE A 35 3.85 3.74 6.08
C PHE A 35 4.21 3.65 4.60
N VAL A 36 3.21 3.51 3.77
CA VAL A 36 3.33 3.40 2.32
C VAL A 36 2.36 4.37 1.68
N ASN A 37 2.90 5.21 0.81
CA ASN A 37 2.09 6.16 0.08
C ASN A 37 2.41 6.11 -1.41
N PHE A 38 1.36 6.09 -2.23
CA PHE A 38 1.43 6.22 -3.68
C PHE A 38 0.75 7.53 -4.06
N THR A 39 1.48 8.48 -4.63
CA THR A 39 0.90 9.73 -5.14
C THR A 39 1.11 9.82 -6.63
N PHE A 40 0.02 10.03 -7.35
CA PHE A 40 -0.05 10.14 -8.79
C PHE A 40 -0.23 11.60 -9.18
N TYR A 41 0.56 12.06 -10.14
CA TYR A 41 0.59 13.43 -10.59
C TYR A 41 0.20 13.55 -12.05
N HIS A 42 -0.48 14.65 -12.37
CA HIS A 42 -0.83 15.05 -13.72
C HIS A 42 -0.33 16.47 -13.97
N ALA A 43 0.29 16.69 -15.14
CA ALA A 43 0.73 18.01 -15.53
C ALA A 43 -0.44 18.85 -16.03
N ARG A 44 -0.59 20.05 -15.49
CA ARG A 44 -1.60 21.00 -15.94
C ARG A 44 -1.26 21.55 -17.32
N PRO A 45 -2.24 21.93 -18.15
CA PRO A 45 -1.97 22.48 -19.49
C PRO A 45 -1.02 23.70 -19.51
N ALA A 46 -1.01 24.49 -18.42
CA ALA A 46 -0.10 25.62 -18.28
C ALA A 46 1.39 25.22 -18.32
N TRP A 47 1.74 23.97 -17.99
CA TRP A 47 3.10 23.45 -18.12
C TRP A 47 3.63 23.55 -19.54
N LEU A 48 2.78 23.30 -20.54
CA LEU A 48 3.17 23.32 -21.96
C LEU A 48 3.50 24.73 -22.47
N THR A 49 3.09 25.79 -21.74
CA THR A 49 3.33 27.19 -22.13
C THR A 49 4.67 27.73 -21.64
N LEU A 50 5.37 26.99 -20.78
CA LEU A 50 6.67 27.40 -20.27
C LEU A 50 7.78 27.28 -21.31
N THR A 51 8.79 28.14 -21.17
CA THR A 51 10.04 28.01 -21.96
C THR A 51 10.81 26.75 -21.56
N ALA A 52 11.70 26.26 -22.41
CA ALA A 52 12.54 25.10 -22.10
C ALA A 52 13.40 25.33 -20.84
N ASP A 53 13.96 26.55 -20.70
CA ASP A 53 14.79 26.91 -19.54
C ASP A 53 13.99 26.96 -18.24
N ASP A 54 12.74 27.44 -18.28
CA ASP A 54 11.86 27.44 -17.11
C ASP A 54 11.47 26.05 -16.70
N LYS A 55 11.14 25.20 -17.67
CA LYS A 55 10.84 23.77 -17.43
C LYS A 55 12.04 23.08 -16.80
N GLN A 56 13.24 23.30 -17.32
CA GLN A 56 14.45 22.67 -16.79
C GLN A 56 14.69 23.08 -15.32
N ARG A 57 14.59 24.38 -15.00
CA ARG A 57 14.70 24.84 -13.61
C ARG A 57 13.67 24.20 -12.68
N CYS A 58 12.41 24.15 -13.12
CA CYS A 58 11.34 23.52 -12.34
C CYS A 58 11.61 22.04 -12.07
N LYS A 59 12.07 21.28 -13.08
CA LYS A 59 12.42 19.88 -12.95
C LYS A 59 13.56 19.67 -11.95
N GLU A 60 14.64 20.44 -12.08
CA GLU A 60 15.82 20.37 -11.20
C GLU A 60 15.46 20.68 -9.73
N GLU A 61 14.68 21.74 -9.50
CA GLU A 61 14.21 22.11 -8.17
C GLU A 61 13.35 20.99 -7.55
N PHE A 62 12.43 20.42 -8.33
CA PHE A 62 11.55 19.35 -7.85
C PHE A 62 12.34 18.09 -7.51
N ILE A 63 13.30 17.68 -8.35
CA ILE A 63 14.19 16.53 -8.11
C ILE A 63 15.00 16.76 -6.83
N SER A 64 15.60 17.95 -6.70
CA SER A 64 16.37 18.30 -5.51
C SER A 64 15.54 18.22 -4.23
N ALA A 65 14.29 18.71 -4.27
CA ALA A 65 13.38 18.63 -3.14
C ALA A 65 13.00 17.19 -2.77
N VAL A 66 12.86 16.29 -3.75
CA VAL A 66 12.64 14.85 -3.50
C VAL A 66 13.88 14.21 -2.87
N ASP A 67 15.07 14.55 -3.37
CA ASP A 67 16.32 13.94 -2.92
C ASP A 67 16.68 14.29 -1.47
N GLU A 68 16.19 15.43 -0.94
CA GLU A 68 16.31 15.79 0.48
C GLU A 68 15.80 14.70 1.43
N PHE A 69 14.80 13.90 0.97
CA PHE A 69 14.12 12.89 1.80
C PHE A 69 14.60 11.46 1.62
N ARG A 70 15.53 11.17 0.68
CA ARG A 70 16.01 9.80 0.40
C ARG A 70 16.72 9.11 1.57
N LYS A 71 17.15 9.86 2.58
CA LYS A 71 17.74 9.29 3.82
C LYS A 71 16.66 8.77 4.78
N GLN A 72 15.43 9.29 4.67
CA GLN A 72 14.32 8.98 5.57
C GLN A 72 13.28 8.08 4.92
N LEU A 73 13.14 8.16 3.59
CA LEU A 73 12.16 7.44 2.79
C LEU A 73 12.84 6.62 1.69
N LEU A 74 12.33 5.41 1.45
CA LEU A 74 12.54 4.75 0.18
C LEU A 74 11.59 5.40 -0.84
N ILE A 75 12.15 5.90 -1.94
CA ILE A 75 11.40 6.67 -2.94
C ILE A 75 11.65 6.05 -4.31
N HIS A 76 10.58 5.61 -4.96
CA HIS A 76 10.57 5.11 -6.33
C HIS A 76 9.65 5.95 -7.18
N SER A 77 9.97 6.10 -8.45
CA SER A 77 9.19 6.83 -9.43
C SER A 77 8.85 5.97 -10.64
N TYR A 78 7.70 6.24 -11.22
CA TYR A 78 7.16 5.47 -12.34
C TYR A 78 6.45 6.41 -13.30
N SER A 79 6.62 6.20 -14.60
CA SER A 79 5.87 6.89 -15.64
C SER A 79 4.56 6.15 -15.95
N THR A 80 3.50 6.91 -16.16
CA THR A 80 2.19 6.44 -16.65
C THR A 80 1.81 7.12 -17.96
N ILE A 81 2.73 7.90 -18.54
CA ILE A 81 2.49 8.63 -19.80
C ILE A 81 2.06 7.68 -20.91
N GLY A 82 0.97 8.03 -21.58
CA GLY A 82 0.38 7.23 -22.64
C GLY A 82 -0.40 5.99 -22.16
N LEU A 83 -0.35 5.68 -20.88
CA LEU A 83 -1.04 4.52 -20.27
C LEU A 83 -2.36 4.93 -19.59
N ARG A 84 -2.46 6.20 -19.15
CA ARG A 84 -3.64 6.73 -18.50
C ARG A 84 -3.81 8.22 -18.79
N THR A 85 -5.06 8.67 -18.97
CA THR A 85 -5.37 10.03 -19.44
C THR A 85 -5.22 11.11 -18.37
N ASN A 86 -5.31 10.77 -17.11
CA ASN A 86 -5.34 11.74 -16.00
C ASN A 86 -4.16 11.58 -15.04
N VAL A 87 -3.10 10.87 -15.44
CA VAL A 87 -1.89 10.63 -14.67
C VAL A 87 -0.70 10.54 -15.60
N ASP A 88 0.39 11.23 -15.27
CA ASP A 88 1.62 11.23 -16.04
C ASP A 88 2.75 10.47 -15.35
N PHE A 89 2.84 10.60 -14.02
CA PHE A 89 3.81 9.85 -13.23
C PHE A 89 3.31 9.60 -11.80
N MET A 90 3.98 8.68 -11.12
CA MET A 90 3.68 8.31 -9.75
C MET A 90 4.98 8.30 -8.93
N ILE A 91 4.89 8.74 -7.68
CA ILE A 91 5.93 8.58 -6.66
C ILE A 91 5.42 7.60 -5.60
N TRP A 92 6.17 6.53 -5.38
CA TRP A 92 5.98 5.55 -4.31
C TRP A 92 6.92 5.86 -3.16
N ARG A 93 6.38 6.16 -1.99
CA ARG A 93 7.11 6.53 -0.77
C ARG A 93 6.88 5.49 0.32
N ILE A 94 7.95 5.05 0.96
CA ILE A 94 7.90 4.06 2.03
C ILE A 94 8.78 4.57 3.18
N GLY A 95 8.22 4.66 4.39
CA GLY A 95 8.92 5.15 5.57
C GLY A 95 8.40 4.52 6.86
N LYS A 96 9.17 4.65 7.94
CA LYS A 96 8.76 4.17 9.28
C LYS A 96 7.79 5.14 9.96
N GLU A 97 7.91 6.42 9.64
CA GLU A 97 7.13 7.52 10.19
C GLU A 97 6.31 8.20 9.10
N LEU A 98 5.21 8.83 9.48
CA LEU A 98 4.35 9.57 8.57
C LEU A 98 4.90 10.97 8.26
N ASP A 99 5.56 11.59 9.24
CA ASP A 99 6.02 12.98 9.15
C ASP A 99 6.91 13.23 7.92
N PRO A 100 7.92 12.41 7.58
CA PRO A 100 8.71 12.63 6.37
C PRO A 100 7.91 12.61 5.07
N ILE A 101 6.80 11.86 5.02
CA ILE A 101 5.90 11.83 3.85
C ILE A 101 5.16 13.17 3.71
N GLN A 102 4.67 13.71 4.85
CA GLN A 102 3.99 15.02 4.88
C GLN A 102 4.96 16.16 4.61
N GLU A 103 6.13 16.16 5.27
CA GLU A 103 7.18 17.16 5.09
C GLU A 103 7.67 17.22 3.64
N MET A 104 7.90 16.05 3.01
CA MET A 104 8.25 15.99 1.60
C MET A 104 7.14 16.62 0.73
N THR A 105 5.87 16.29 1.00
CA THR A 105 4.76 16.89 0.24
C THR A 105 4.70 18.41 0.43
N ALA A 106 4.86 18.90 1.66
CA ALA A 106 4.92 20.33 1.95
C ALA A 106 6.10 20.99 1.22
N ARG A 107 7.29 20.37 1.23
CA ARG A 107 8.46 20.87 0.52
C ARG A 107 8.24 20.93 -1.00
N LEU A 108 7.61 19.89 -1.58
CA LEU A 108 7.26 19.88 -3.01
C LEU A 108 6.28 21.01 -3.37
N ASN A 109 5.30 21.29 -2.52
CA ASN A 109 4.34 22.37 -2.72
C ASN A 109 4.98 23.77 -2.74
N HIS A 110 6.19 23.92 -2.22
CA HIS A 110 6.98 25.16 -2.30
C HIS A 110 7.85 25.27 -3.55
N THR A 111 7.91 24.24 -4.41
CA THR A 111 8.64 24.32 -5.67
C THR A 111 7.81 25.04 -6.74
N GLU A 112 8.50 25.68 -7.69
CA GLU A 112 7.82 26.28 -8.85
C GLU A 112 7.00 25.27 -9.64
N MET A 113 7.47 24.02 -9.74
CA MET A 113 6.78 22.95 -10.46
C MET A 113 5.41 22.61 -9.87
N ALA A 114 5.21 22.82 -8.56
CA ALA A 114 3.92 22.55 -7.92
C ALA A 114 2.75 23.35 -8.52
N LYS A 115 3.02 24.51 -9.11
CA LYS A 115 2.00 25.32 -9.81
C LYS A 115 1.43 24.60 -11.04
N TYR A 116 2.22 23.71 -11.61
CA TYR A 116 1.94 23.02 -12.87
C TYR A 116 1.62 21.53 -12.69
N LEU A 117 1.68 21.02 -11.46
CA LEU A 117 1.31 19.65 -11.14
C LEU A 117 0.02 19.61 -10.33
N GLU A 118 -0.76 18.56 -10.58
CA GLU A 118 -1.95 18.23 -9.81
C GLU A 118 -1.82 16.80 -9.27
N PRO A 119 -1.90 16.60 -7.94
CA PRO A 119 -2.05 15.26 -7.39
C PRO A 119 -3.44 14.74 -7.77
N SER A 120 -3.51 13.86 -8.76
CA SER A 120 -4.78 13.32 -9.28
C SER A 120 -5.31 12.16 -8.44
N GLN A 121 -4.42 11.44 -7.75
CA GLN A 121 -4.78 10.32 -6.88
C GLN A 121 -3.69 10.14 -5.81
N SER A 122 -4.10 9.74 -4.62
CA SER A 122 -3.18 9.34 -3.54
C SER A 122 -3.77 8.16 -2.77
N PHE A 123 -2.89 7.21 -2.37
CA PHE A 123 -3.26 6.10 -1.50
C PHE A 123 -2.31 6.06 -0.32
N LEU A 124 -2.85 6.03 0.89
CA LEU A 124 -2.11 5.85 2.13
C LEU A 124 -2.41 4.48 2.73
N SER A 125 -1.38 3.78 3.16
CA SER A 125 -1.48 2.45 3.75
C SER A 125 -0.31 2.16 4.69
N MET A 126 -0.36 1.02 5.36
CA MET A 126 0.73 0.51 6.21
C MET A 126 0.99 -0.96 5.94
N THR A 127 2.22 -1.40 6.17
CA THR A 127 2.52 -2.82 6.23
C THR A 127 1.89 -3.46 7.47
N LYS A 128 1.43 -4.68 7.32
CA LYS A 128 0.88 -5.49 8.41
C LYS A 128 1.06 -6.97 8.09
N ARG A 129 1.36 -7.77 9.09
CA ARG A 129 1.39 -9.22 8.93
C ARG A 129 0.04 -9.72 8.43
N SER A 130 0.06 -10.56 7.39
CA SER A 130 -1.14 -11.22 6.90
C SER A 130 -1.77 -12.09 8.00
N MET A 131 -3.09 -12.07 8.09
CA MET A 131 -3.83 -13.00 8.95
C MET A 131 -4.00 -14.37 8.31
N TYR A 132 -3.75 -14.49 7.00
CA TYR A 132 -3.85 -15.74 6.26
C TYR A 132 -2.50 -16.41 6.18
N ILE A 133 -2.51 -17.72 6.45
CA ILE A 133 -1.30 -18.55 6.47
C ILE A 133 -1.15 -19.16 5.08
N ASP A 134 0.04 -18.98 4.50
CA ASP A 134 0.46 -19.73 3.32
C ASP A 134 0.95 -21.10 3.80
N LYS A 135 0.10 -22.12 3.64
CA LYS A 135 0.41 -23.48 4.11
C LYS A 135 1.52 -24.14 3.29
N ASP A 136 1.66 -23.73 2.02
CA ASP A 136 2.67 -24.26 1.10
C ASP A 136 4.03 -23.59 1.31
N ASN A 137 4.05 -22.43 1.99
CA ASN A 137 5.28 -21.68 2.24
C ASN A 137 5.24 -20.89 3.55
N PRO A 138 5.24 -21.59 4.70
CA PRO A 138 5.10 -20.96 6.03
C PRO A 138 6.25 -19.99 6.38
N GLU A 139 7.41 -20.11 5.72
CA GLU A 139 8.57 -19.23 5.96
C GLU A 139 8.39 -17.84 5.31
N HIS A 140 7.53 -17.69 4.31
CA HIS A 140 7.22 -16.39 3.67
C HIS A 140 6.47 -15.39 4.56
N VAL A 141 6.13 -15.77 5.78
CA VAL A 141 5.35 -14.94 6.70
C VAL A 141 6.15 -13.72 7.20
N GLU A 142 7.46 -13.78 7.24
CA GLU A 142 8.30 -12.70 7.79
C GLU A 142 8.55 -11.57 6.78
N ASP A 143 8.69 -11.87 5.51
CA ASP A 143 9.01 -10.88 4.46
C ASP A 143 7.87 -9.89 4.15
N ARG A 144 6.64 -10.16 4.61
CA ARG A 144 5.48 -9.28 4.36
C ARG A 144 5.37 -8.07 5.29
N LEU A 145 6.23 -7.97 6.29
CA LEU A 145 6.25 -6.82 7.22
C LEU A 145 7.06 -5.64 6.68
N HIS A 146 7.95 -5.89 5.75
CA HIS A 146 8.78 -4.87 5.13
C HIS A 146 8.64 -4.94 3.61
N ILE A 147 8.26 -3.83 3.02
CA ILE A 147 8.31 -3.68 1.57
C ILE A 147 9.74 -3.32 1.20
N ILE A 148 10.32 -4.16 0.36
CA ILE A 148 11.57 -3.92 -0.33
C ILE A 148 11.22 -3.93 -1.80
N PRO A 149 11.06 -2.75 -2.44
CA PRO A 149 10.78 -2.68 -3.86
C PRO A 149 11.83 -3.45 -4.67
N GLY A 150 11.38 -4.14 -5.71
CA GLY A 150 12.25 -4.83 -6.66
C GLY A 150 12.88 -3.85 -7.65
N LYS A 151 13.39 -4.43 -8.73
CA LYS A 151 13.93 -3.68 -9.89
C LYS A 151 13.14 -3.99 -11.15
N SER A 152 11.92 -4.49 -10.99
CA SER A 152 11.07 -4.84 -12.13
C SER A 152 10.64 -3.62 -12.92
N ASP A 153 10.52 -3.80 -14.20
CA ASP A 153 10.17 -2.76 -15.17
C ASP A 153 8.76 -2.20 -14.99
N TYR A 154 7.83 -3.01 -14.47
CA TYR A 154 6.43 -2.64 -14.32
C TYR A 154 5.95 -2.76 -12.88
N LEU A 155 5.06 -1.86 -12.52
CA LEU A 155 4.30 -1.88 -11.27
C LEU A 155 2.82 -1.67 -11.59
N PHE A 156 1.96 -2.56 -11.09
CA PHE A 156 0.51 -2.44 -11.17
C PHE A 156 -0.04 -2.12 -9.79
N VAL A 157 -0.68 -0.95 -9.64
CA VAL A 157 -1.16 -0.46 -8.33
C VAL A 157 -2.64 -0.19 -8.38
N TYR A 158 -3.37 -0.65 -7.37
CA TYR A 158 -4.79 -0.31 -7.21
C TYR A 158 -5.26 -0.45 -5.76
N PRO A 159 -6.28 0.35 -5.37
CA PRO A 159 -6.98 0.18 -4.10
C PRO A 159 -7.83 -1.08 -4.15
N PHE A 160 -8.04 -1.70 -3.00
CA PHE A 160 -8.83 -2.91 -2.93
C PHE A 160 -9.75 -2.88 -1.71
N VAL A 161 -11.02 -3.24 -1.92
CA VAL A 161 -12.06 -3.26 -0.89
C VAL A 161 -12.86 -4.56 -0.99
N LYS A 162 -13.03 -5.24 0.13
CA LYS A 162 -13.91 -6.41 0.27
C LYS A 162 -15.35 -6.00 0.60
N THR A 163 -16.30 -6.87 0.32
CA THR A 163 -17.67 -6.71 0.78
C THR A 163 -17.77 -6.87 2.30
N ARG A 164 -18.79 -6.29 2.94
CA ARG A 164 -19.04 -6.51 4.38
C ARG A 164 -19.33 -7.97 4.70
N GLU A 165 -19.89 -8.70 3.76
CA GLU A 165 -20.13 -10.14 3.89
C GLU A 165 -18.84 -10.95 4.09
N TRP A 166 -17.73 -10.56 3.43
CA TRP A 166 -16.42 -11.16 3.67
C TRP A 166 -16.06 -11.20 5.16
N TYR A 167 -16.27 -10.09 5.86
CA TYR A 167 -15.92 -9.95 7.28
C TYR A 167 -16.89 -10.65 8.22
N SER A 168 -18.11 -10.95 7.76
CA SER A 168 -19.09 -11.75 8.52
C SER A 168 -18.81 -13.27 8.46
N ARG A 169 -17.96 -13.73 7.54
CA ARG A 169 -17.51 -15.13 7.48
C ARG A 169 -16.57 -15.44 8.64
N THR A 170 -16.59 -16.71 9.09
CA THR A 170 -15.63 -17.18 10.10
C THR A 170 -14.19 -17.09 9.59
N ALA A 171 -13.22 -17.08 10.50
CA ALA A 171 -11.80 -17.08 10.12
C ALA A 171 -11.44 -18.31 9.26
N ASP A 172 -11.98 -19.47 9.60
CA ASP A 172 -11.71 -20.72 8.86
C ASP A 172 -12.30 -20.68 7.44
N GLN A 173 -13.53 -20.16 7.27
CA GLN A 173 -14.12 -19.99 5.95
C GLN A 173 -13.30 -19.04 5.06
N ARG A 174 -12.81 -17.94 5.64
CA ARG A 174 -11.94 -17.02 4.89
C ARG A 174 -10.60 -17.66 4.56
N GLN A 175 -10.01 -18.43 5.48
CA GLN A 175 -8.75 -19.12 5.23
C GLN A 175 -8.91 -20.14 4.09
N GLU A 176 -9.97 -20.94 4.08
CA GLU A 176 -10.24 -21.92 3.01
C GLU A 176 -10.29 -21.25 1.62
N MET A 177 -11.03 -20.15 1.51
CA MET A 177 -11.10 -19.37 0.25
C MET A 177 -9.75 -18.74 -0.13
N MET A 178 -8.97 -18.32 0.87
CA MET A 178 -7.64 -17.76 0.65
C MET A 178 -6.59 -18.81 0.33
N ASP A 179 -6.74 -20.07 0.78
CA ASP A 179 -5.85 -21.17 0.39
C ASP A 179 -5.91 -21.39 -1.14
N GLU A 180 -7.11 -21.37 -1.74
CA GLU A 180 -7.27 -21.40 -3.19
C GLU A 180 -6.60 -20.21 -3.89
N HIS A 181 -6.86 -19.01 -3.38
CA HIS A 181 -6.33 -17.76 -3.91
C HIS A 181 -4.79 -17.71 -3.84
N ILE A 182 -4.20 -18.10 -2.71
CA ILE A 182 -2.75 -18.17 -2.50
C ILE A 182 -2.11 -19.19 -3.45
N ARG A 183 -2.72 -20.39 -3.58
CA ARG A 183 -2.24 -21.45 -4.48
C ARG A 183 -2.19 -20.99 -5.94
N ILE A 184 -3.17 -20.20 -6.39
CA ILE A 184 -3.15 -19.62 -7.74
C ILE A 184 -2.05 -18.57 -7.83
N GLY A 185 -1.96 -17.63 -6.86
CA GLY A 185 -0.91 -16.61 -6.84
C GLY A 185 0.49 -17.19 -6.89
N SER A 186 0.72 -18.32 -6.22
CA SER A 186 2.04 -18.99 -6.15
C SER A 186 2.51 -19.59 -7.48
N LYS A 187 1.63 -19.74 -8.48
CA LYS A 187 2.03 -20.19 -9.83
C LYS A 187 2.85 -19.14 -10.57
N TYR A 188 2.61 -17.85 -10.29
CA TYR A 188 3.16 -16.70 -11.01
C TYR A 188 4.36 -16.11 -10.25
N ARG A 189 5.45 -16.86 -10.18
CA ARG A 189 6.67 -16.44 -9.45
C ARG A 189 7.37 -15.22 -10.03
N SER A 190 7.08 -14.86 -11.28
CA SER A 190 7.55 -13.65 -11.96
C SER A 190 6.85 -12.39 -11.47
N VAL A 191 5.74 -12.52 -10.71
CA VAL A 191 4.94 -11.42 -10.18
C VAL A 191 5.12 -11.33 -8.67
N LYS A 192 5.77 -10.25 -8.21
CA LYS A 192 5.99 -9.97 -6.79
C LYS A 192 4.86 -9.09 -6.25
N LEU A 193 4.15 -9.58 -5.24
CA LEU A 193 3.03 -8.87 -4.61
C LEU A 193 3.47 -8.11 -3.36
N HIS A 194 3.05 -6.86 -3.26
CA HIS A 194 3.06 -6.06 -2.04
C HIS A 194 1.63 -5.69 -1.65
N THR A 195 1.13 -6.29 -0.59
CA THR A 195 -0.17 -5.95 -0.01
C THR A 195 0.02 -5.09 1.23
N THR A 196 -0.61 -3.92 1.24
CA THR A 196 -0.62 -3.01 2.38
C THR A 196 -2.04 -2.72 2.83
N TYR A 197 -2.20 -2.30 4.09
CA TYR A 197 -3.47 -2.19 4.79
C TYR A 197 -3.81 -0.73 5.04
N SER A 198 -5.05 -0.34 4.73
CA SER A 198 -5.53 1.05 4.84
C SER A 198 -6.73 1.21 5.77
N PHE A 199 -7.17 0.17 6.47
CA PHE A 199 -8.35 0.22 7.33
C PHE A 199 -8.31 1.42 8.28
N GLY A 200 -9.21 2.40 8.08
CA GLY A 200 -9.30 3.61 8.88
C GLY A 200 -8.18 4.63 8.64
N LEU A 201 -7.24 4.36 7.72
CA LEU A 201 -6.19 5.30 7.31
C LEU A 201 -6.59 6.05 6.03
N ASP A 202 -7.35 5.40 5.15
CA ASP A 202 -7.79 5.93 3.87
C ASP A 202 -9.11 5.25 3.45
N ASP A 203 -9.68 5.62 2.30
CA ASP A 203 -11.00 5.17 1.83
C ASP A 203 -11.04 3.68 1.42
N GLN A 204 -9.92 3.11 1.02
CA GLN A 204 -9.78 1.69 0.71
C GLN A 204 -9.39 0.87 1.94
N GLU A 205 -9.53 -0.45 1.87
CA GLU A 205 -9.10 -1.38 2.92
C GLU A 205 -7.67 -1.86 2.72
N PHE A 206 -7.25 -1.96 1.44
CA PHE A 206 -5.91 -2.36 1.05
C PHE A 206 -5.43 -1.52 -0.14
N VAL A 207 -4.12 -1.43 -0.27
CA VAL A 207 -3.47 -1.09 -1.53
C VAL A 207 -2.63 -2.30 -1.94
N VAL A 208 -2.83 -2.78 -3.14
CA VAL A 208 -2.06 -3.86 -3.73
C VAL A 208 -1.17 -3.31 -4.83
N ALA A 209 0.09 -3.72 -4.82
CA ALA A 209 1.08 -3.35 -5.80
C ALA A 209 1.82 -4.59 -6.27
N PHE A 210 1.87 -4.82 -7.58
CA PHE A 210 2.48 -5.98 -8.21
C PHE A 210 3.64 -5.55 -9.09
N GLU A 211 4.83 -6.06 -8.81
CA GLU A 211 6.02 -5.84 -9.61
C GLU A 211 6.25 -7.04 -10.54
N THR A 212 6.55 -6.79 -11.82
CA THR A 212 6.94 -7.82 -12.77
C THR A 212 7.65 -7.23 -13.98
N ASP A 213 8.47 -8.03 -14.65
CA ASP A 213 9.03 -7.72 -15.98
C ASP A 213 8.14 -8.26 -17.11
N ASN A 214 7.16 -9.10 -16.78
CA ASN A 214 6.24 -9.70 -17.73
C ASN A 214 4.77 -9.31 -17.45
N PRO A 215 4.24 -8.27 -18.09
CA PRO A 215 2.84 -7.87 -17.94
C PRO A 215 1.81 -8.94 -18.32
N ALA A 216 2.16 -9.88 -19.20
CA ALA A 216 1.26 -10.97 -19.57
C ALA A 216 1.02 -11.90 -18.39
N ASP A 217 2.06 -12.26 -17.62
CA ASP A 217 1.90 -13.07 -16.40
C ASP A 217 1.01 -12.39 -15.37
N PHE A 218 1.09 -11.05 -15.26
CA PHE A 218 0.20 -10.31 -14.37
C PHE A 218 -1.25 -10.34 -14.84
N LEU A 219 -1.50 -10.21 -16.15
CA LEU A 219 -2.83 -10.29 -16.74
C LEU A 219 -3.43 -11.67 -16.46
N ASP A 220 -2.69 -12.74 -16.76
CA ASP A 220 -3.13 -14.12 -16.57
C ASP A 220 -3.37 -14.43 -15.08
N LEU A 221 -2.47 -13.97 -14.19
CA LEU A 221 -2.65 -14.06 -12.75
C LEU A 221 -3.98 -13.43 -12.30
N VAL A 222 -4.24 -12.19 -12.71
CA VAL A 222 -5.46 -11.48 -12.28
C VAL A 222 -6.70 -12.17 -12.85
N GLN A 223 -6.65 -12.67 -14.08
CA GLN A 223 -7.76 -13.43 -14.67
C GLN A 223 -8.05 -14.70 -13.86
N GLU A 224 -7.05 -15.54 -13.56
CA GLU A 224 -7.24 -16.74 -12.74
C GLU A 224 -7.73 -16.40 -11.32
N LEU A 225 -7.21 -15.33 -10.70
CA LEU A 225 -7.66 -14.89 -9.38
C LEU A 225 -9.13 -14.48 -9.35
N ARG A 226 -9.66 -13.92 -10.46
CA ARG A 226 -11.08 -13.57 -10.60
C ARG A 226 -12.02 -14.78 -10.54
N GLU A 227 -11.53 -15.96 -10.89
CA GLU A 227 -12.30 -17.21 -10.87
C GLU A 227 -12.39 -17.84 -9.47
N THR A 228 -11.60 -17.34 -8.49
CA THR A 228 -11.58 -17.88 -7.12
C THR A 228 -12.80 -17.48 -6.31
N LYS A 229 -13.16 -18.31 -5.33
CA LYS A 229 -14.24 -17.98 -4.36
C LYS A 229 -13.98 -16.68 -3.61
N ALA A 230 -12.71 -16.38 -3.25
CA ALA A 230 -12.35 -15.15 -2.57
C ALA A 230 -12.65 -13.91 -3.40
N SER A 231 -12.61 -14.01 -4.73
CA SER A 231 -12.87 -12.89 -5.65
C SER A 231 -14.33 -12.43 -5.62
N SER A 232 -15.29 -13.34 -5.38
CA SER A 232 -16.73 -12.99 -5.30
C SER A 232 -17.04 -11.98 -4.18
N TYR A 233 -16.16 -11.85 -3.21
CA TYR A 233 -16.26 -10.86 -2.11
C TYR A 233 -15.51 -9.57 -2.40
N THR A 234 -15.07 -9.30 -3.62
CA THR A 234 -14.46 -8.03 -3.98
C THR A 234 -15.56 -7.00 -4.25
N LEU A 235 -15.56 -5.91 -3.49
CA LEU A 235 -16.47 -4.78 -3.69
C LEU A 235 -15.91 -3.79 -4.71
N ARG A 236 -14.60 -3.48 -4.62
CA ARG A 236 -13.93 -2.51 -5.49
C ARG A 236 -12.43 -2.84 -5.58
N ASP A 237 -11.91 -2.75 -6.78
CA ASP A 237 -10.48 -2.90 -7.09
C ASP A 237 -10.04 -1.90 -8.18
N THR A 238 -10.68 -0.76 -8.20
CA THR A 238 -10.40 0.35 -9.16
C THR A 238 -10.22 1.66 -8.42
N PRO A 239 -9.52 2.65 -9.03
CA PRO A 239 -8.84 2.63 -10.33
C PRO A 239 -7.56 1.78 -10.34
N MET A 240 -7.24 1.12 -11.46
CA MET A 240 -6.00 0.39 -11.67
C MET A 240 -4.99 1.23 -12.44
N PHE A 241 -3.72 1.20 -12.01
CA PHE A 241 -2.65 1.95 -12.65
C PHE A 241 -1.56 0.99 -13.11
N THR A 242 -1.28 1.02 -14.42
CA THR A 242 -0.10 0.39 -15.01
C THR A 242 1.01 1.44 -15.04
N CYS A 243 2.12 1.14 -14.38
CA CYS A 243 3.22 2.06 -14.19
C CYS A 243 4.52 1.45 -14.74
N ARG A 244 5.30 2.22 -15.51
CA ARG A 244 6.61 1.83 -16.00
C ARG A 244 7.69 2.44 -15.11
N GLN A 245 8.61 1.63 -14.59
CA GLN A 245 9.70 2.12 -13.78
C GLN A 245 10.59 3.07 -14.59
N ARG A 246 10.82 4.27 -14.07
CA ARG A 246 11.70 5.31 -14.60
C ARG A 246 12.28 6.10 -13.45
N SER A 247 13.45 6.68 -13.63
CA SER A 247 13.95 7.68 -12.71
C SER A 247 13.01 8.89 -12.68
N LEU A 248 13.03 9.64 -11.58
CA LEU A 248 12.21 10.85 -11.48
C LEU A 248 12.55 11.85 -12.61
N ALA A 249 13.84 11.96 -12.94
CA ALA A 249 14.29 12.82 -14.04
C ALA A 249 13.65 12.40 -15.38
N GLU A 250 13.66 11.10 -15.71
CA GLU A 250 13.00 10.59 -16.93
C GLU A 250 11.49 10.80 -16.91
N CYS A 251 10.84 10.64 -15.75
CA CYS A 251 9.40 10.92 -15.62
C CYS A 251 9.07 12.39 -15.90
N LEU A 252 9.87 13.31 -15.37
CA LEU A 252 9.67 14.75 -15.55
C LEU A 252 10.07 15.20 -16.97
N GLU A 253 11.09 14.58 -17.56
CA GLU A 253 11.48 14.87 -18.93
C GLU A 253 10.38 14.49 -19.93
N ALA A 254 9.67 13.39 -19.67
CA ALA A 254 8.57 12.95 -20.49
C ALA A 254 7.33 13.88 -20.47
N LEU A 255 7.30 14.88 -19.58
CA LEU A 255 6.26 15.92 -19.57
C LEU A 255 6.48 17.00 -20.66
N GLY A 256 7.61 17.00 -21.31
CA GLY A 256 8.00 17.94 -22.36
C GLY A 256 8.71 19.19 -21.84
#